data_4c62e8143da5f23ed21f23cb750295eb
#
_entry.id   4c62e8143da5f23ed21f23cb750295eb
#
_cell.length_a   1.000
_cell.length_b   1.000
_cell.length_c   1.000
_cell.angle_alpha   90.00
_cell.angle_beta   90.00
_cell.angle_gamma   90.00
#
_symmetry.space_group_name_H-M   'P 1'
#
loop_
_entity.id
_entity.type
_entity.pdbx_description
1 polymer ?
#
loop_
_entity_poly.entity_id
_entity_poly.type
_entity_poly.pdbx_seq_one_letter_code
_entity_poly.pdbx_strand_id
1 'polypeptide(L)'
;YVLHPIMTDLEKNQLINQVQRDWLIPGFSMPSAQELLSALLPYIELKEGVDEEKLYQVLNRKMNKLLEKKEDQRPMLSELLTEEMIQLSDQPKNWQEAITFAAQPLLSENKIEESYIKAMIERVEQYGAFIHIGDHIALPHARPEDGVNEVGMSLLKLQQPVDLLDNPAHPISLFICLAAIDNEAHLRALANLTKLLSNKQNLQDLLHASTKEEILAIIRKGDE
;
A
#
# COMPACT_ATOMS: atom_id res chain seq x y z
N TYR A 1 -19.62 9.44 -20.89
CA TYR A 1 -20.99 10.03 -20.82
C TYR A 1 -22.09 8.97 -20.79
N VAL A 2 -21.83 7.71 -21.20
CA VAL A 2 -22.84 6.63 -21.20
C VAL A 2 -22.88 5.86 -19.87
N LEU A 3 -21.80 5.87 -19.09
CA LEU A 3 -21.73 5.16 -17.79
C LEU A 3 -22.35 5.94 -16.61
N HIS A 4 -22.45 7.26 -16.70
CA HIS A 4 -22.96 8.09 -15.61
C HIS A 4 -24.41 7.77 -15.20
N PRO A 5 -25.37 7.57 -16.10
CA PRO A 5 -26.73 7.15 -15.73
C PRO A 5 -26.79 5.71 -15.18
N ILE A 6 -25.97 4.80 -15.71
CA ILE A 6 -25.88 3.40 -15.25
C ILE A 6 -25.30 3.34 -13.84
N MET A 7 -24.26 4.11 -13.59
CA MET A 7 -23.62 4.20 -12.26
C MET A 7 -24.58 4.77 -11.21
N THR A 8 -25.38 5.77 -11.56
CA THR A 8 -26.37 6.39 -10.66
C THR A 8 -27.52 5.43 -10.31
N ASP A 9 -27.95 4.58 -11.25
CA ASP A 9 -28.98 3.58 -10.99
C ASP A 9 -28.45 2.38 -10.19
N LEU A 10 -27.17 2.01 -10.38
CA LEU A 10 -26.49 1.01 -9.57
C LEU A 10 -26.27 1.49 -8.12
N GLU A 11 -25.97 2.78 -7.92
CA GLU A 11 -25.90 3.40 -6.59
C GLU A 11 -27.23 3.35 -5.85
N LYS A 12 -28.32 3.72 -6.53
CA LYS A 12 -29.69 3.66 -6.00
C LYS A 12 -30.11 2.25 -5.58
N ASN A 13 -29.60 1.22 -6.25
CA ASN A 13 -29.92 -0.18 -5.97
C ASN A 13 -28.96 -0.88 -5.01
N GLN A 14 -28.09 -0.15 -4.30
CA GLN A 14 -27.10 -0.67 -3.34
C GLN A 14 -26.02 -1.60 -3.96
N LEU A 15 -26.04 -1.82 -5.28
CA LEU A 15 -25.11 -2.71 -5.98
C LEU A 15 -23.68 -2.16 -5.95
N ILE A 16 -23.50 -0.85 -6.05
CA ILE A 16 -22.16 -0.21 -5.96
C ILE A 16 -21.55 -0.37 -4.58
N ASN A 17 -22.36 -0.24 -3.52
CA ASN A 17 -21.88 -0.44 -2.15
C ASN A 17 -21.45 -1.89 -1.87
N GLN A 18 -21.97 -2.86 -2.60
CA GLN A 18 -21.56 -4.26 -2.50
C GLN A 18 -20.29 -4.51 -3.33
N VAL A 19 -20.24 -4.02 -4.56
CA VAL A 19 -19.07 -4.06 -5.43
C VAL A 19 -17.90 -3.32 -4.81
N GLN A 20 -18.11 -2.12 -4.24
CA GLN A 20 -17.03 -1.40 -3.52
C GLN A 20 -16.54 -2.14 -2.27
N ARG A 21 -17.42 -2.80 -1.52
CA ARG A 21 -17.03 -3.62 -0.36
C ARG A 21 -16.23 -4.85 -0.77
N ASP A 22 -16.63 -5.51 -1.84
CA ASP A 22 -15.95 -6.70 -2.36
C ASP A 22 -14.58 -6.36 -2.98
N TRP A 23 -14.40 -5.12 -3.50
CA TRP A 23 -13.12 -4.61 -4.04
C TRP A 23 -12.14 -4.14 -2.96
N LEU A 24 -12.58 -3.97 -1.72
CA LEU A 24 -11.76 -3.56 -0.57
C LEU A 24 -11.16 -4.75 0.19
N ILE A 25 -11.40 -5.99 -0.27
CA ILE A 25 -10.81 -7.18 0.35
C ILE A 25 -9.35 -7.31 -0.08
N PRO A 26 -8.39 -7.40 0.85
CA PRO A 26 -6.99 -7.63 0.53
C PRO A 26 -6.82 -8.92 -0.31
N GLY A 27 -6.21 -8.80 -1.49
CA GLY A 27 -6.01 -9.92 -2.43
C GLY A 27 -7.03 -10.01 -3.56
N PHE A 28 -7.98 -9.08 -3.66
CA PHE A 28 -8.93 -9.03 -4.78
C PHE A 28 -8.25 -8.42 -6.02
N SER A 29 -8.15 -9.21 -7.09
CA SER A 29 -7.79 -8.69 -8.41
C SER A 29 -8.99 -7.96 -9.01
N MET A 30 -8.74 -6.84 -9.70
CA MET A 30 -9.77 -6.14 -10.44
C MET A 30 -10.46 -7.11 -11.41
N PRO A 31 -11.82 -7.23 -11.43
CA PRO A 31 -12.49 -8.15 -12.32
C PRO A 31 -12.15 -7.82 -13.78
N SER A 32 -12.01 -8.84 -14.59
CA SER A 32 -11.86 -8.64 -16.04
C SER A 32 -13.08 -7.93 -16.63
N ALA A 33 -12.91 -7.28 -17.79
CA ALA A 33 -14.04 -6.66 -18.49
C ALA A 33 -15.17 -7.67 -18.75
N GLN A 34 -14.84 -8.94 -18.92
CA GLN A 34 -15.80 -10.01 -19.16
C GLN A 34 -16.60 -10.38 -17.89
N GLU A 35 -15.95 -10.46 -16.74
CA GLU A 35 -16.62 -10.69 -15.46
C GLU A 35 -17.54 -9.52 -15.09
N LEU A 36 -17.06 -8.29 -15.32
CA LEU A 36 -17.86 -7.09 -15.09
C LEU A 36 -19.09 -7.05 -16.01
N LEU A 37 -18.90 -7.35 -17.29
CA LEU A 37 -19.99 -7.38 -18.27
C LEU A 37 -21.01 -8.47 -17.91
N SER A 38 -20.56 -9.68 -17.59
CA SER A 38 -21.43 -10.79 -17.18
C SER A 38 -22.26 -10.45 -15.94
N ALA A 39 -21.70 -9.69 -14.99
CA ALA A 39 -22.39 -9.25 -13.79
C ALA A 39 -23.42 -8.13 -14.08
N LEU A 40 -23.19 -7.30 -15.10
CA LEU A 40 -24.06 -6.16 -15.42
C LEU A 40 -25.19 -6.52 -16.41
N LEU A 41 -24.96 -7.44 -17.35
CA LEU A 41 -25.94 -7.81 -18.40
C LEU A 41 -27.34 -8.17 -17.89
N PRO A 42 -27.51 -8.86 -16.76
CA PRO A 42 -28.85 -9.14 -16.22
C PRO A 42 -29.66 -7.90 -15.82
N TYR A 43 -29.00 -6.76 -15.63
CA TYR A 43 -29.59 -5.53 -15.08
C TYR A 43 -29.67 -4.37 -16.09
N ILE A 44 -29.18 -4.57 -17.32
CA ILE A 44 -29.16 -3.53 -18.37
C ILE A 44 -29.88 -4.00 -19.63
N GLU A 45 -30.71 -3.13 -20.20
CA GLU A 45 -31.22 -3.31 -21.54
C GLU A 45 -30.26 -2.62 -22.54
N LEU A 46 -29.74 -3.41 -23.49
CA LEU A 46 -28.89 -2.86 -24.54
C LEU A 46 -29.74 -2.07 -25.54
N LYS A 47 -29.28 -0.88 -25.91
CA LYS A 47 -29.92 -0.10 -26.97
C LYS A 47 -29.77 -0.80 -28.32
N GLU A 48 -30.77 -0.59 -29.19
CA GLU A 48 -30.76 -1.10 -30.56
C GLU A 48 -29.44 -0.81 -31.28
N GLY A 49 -28.79 -1.82 -31.83
CA GLY A 49 -27.50 -1.74 -32.51
C GLY A 49 -26.25 -1.85 -31.62
N VAL A 50 -26.43 -2.06 -30.33
CA VAL A 50 -25.34 -2.41 -29.39
C VAL A 50 -25.46 -3.88 -29.03
N ASP A 51 -24.48 -4.67 -29.45
CA ASP A 51 -24.33 -6.07 -29.04
C ASP A 51 -23.35 -6.21 -27.87
N GLU A 52 -23.37 -7.38 -27.24
CA GLU A 52 -22.48 -7.70 -26.10
C GLU A 52 -21.00 -7.57 -26.46
N GLU A 53 -20.62 -7.99 -27.66
CA GLU A 53 -19.24 -7.95 -28.12
C GLU A 53 -18.73 -6.51 -28.23
N LYS A 54 -19.54 -5.59 -28.79
CA LYS A 54 -19.19 -4.17 -28.85
C LYS A 54 -19.09 -3.54 -27.48
N LEU A 55 -19.99 -3.91 -26.57
CA LEU A 55 -19.96 -3.42 -25.19
C LEU A 55 -18.70 -3.94 -24.46
N TYR A 56 -18.37 -5.23 -24.64
CA TYR A 56 -17.14 -5.80 -24.12
C TYR A 56 -15.88 -5.07 -24.62
N GLN A 57 -15.78 -4.84 -25.92
CA GLN A 57 -14.64 -4.14 -26.51
C GLN A 57 -14.48 -2.72 -25.96
N VAL A 58 -15.59 -2.00 -25.80
CA VAL A 58 -15.58 -0.65 -25.21
C VAL A 58 -15.15 -0.69 -23.74
N LEU A 59 -15.69 -1.59 -22.95
CA LEU A 59 -15.34 -1.76 -21.55
C LEU A 59 -13.86 -2.14 -21.40
N ASN A 60 -13.42 -3.15 -22.13
CA ASN A 60 -12.03 -3.62 -22.10
C ASN A 60 -11.04 -2.52 -22.45
N ARG A 61 -11.31 -1.77 -23.52
CA ARG A 61 -10.47 -0.62 -23.91
C ARG A 61 -10.46 0.48 -22.86
N LYS A 62 -11.61 0.77 -22.23
CA LYS A 62 -11.72 1.79 -21.18
C LYS A 62 -11.00 1.33 -19.91
N MET A 63 -11.15 0.07 -19.52
CA MET A 63 -10.48 -0.51 -18.36
C MET A 63 -8.97 -0.53 -18.56
N ASN A 64 -8.48 -0.99 -19.71
CA ASN A 64 -7.04 -0.97 -20.02
C ASN A 64 -6.48 0.45 -20.00
N LYS A 65 -7.19 1.43 -20.59
CA LYS A 65 -6.77 2.84 -20.53
C LYS A 65 -6.77 3.42 -19.11
N LEU A 66 -7.67 2.96 -18.24
CA LEU A 66 -7.68 3.37 -16.83
C LEU A 66 -6.54 2.69 -16.05
N LEU A 67 -6.24 1.43 -16.36
CA LEU A 67 -5.12 0.70 -15.78
C LEU A 67 -3.78 1.31 -16.21
N GLU A 68 -3.59 1.58 -17.52
CA GLU A 68 -2.41 2.26 -18.06
C GLU A 68 -2.21 3.63 -17.40
N LYS A 69 -3.30 4.43 -17.27
CA LYS A 69 -3.24 5.74 -16.62
C LYS A 69 -2.95 5.66 -15.12
N LYS A 70 -3.36 4.58 -14.45
CA LYS A 70 -3.04 4.31 -13.04
C LYS A 70 -1.61 3.80 -12.86
N GLU A 71 -1.08 3.03 -13.81
CA GLU A 71 0.32 2.60 -13.79
C GLU A 71 1.28 3.78 -13.96
N ASP A 72 0.95 4.72 -14.84
CA ASP A 72 1.74 5.93 -15.13
C ASP A 72 1.71 6.97 -13.97
N GLN A 73 0.80 6.83 -13.00
CA GLN A 73 0.63 7.73 -11.84
C GLN A 73 1.04 7.10 -10.51
N ARG A 74 1.57 5.89 -10.50
CA ARG A 74 2.08 5.28 -9.27
C ARG A 74 3.41 5.93 -8.90
N PRO A 75 3.56 6.50 -7.68
CA PRO A 75 4.88 6.95 -7.25
C PRO A 75 5.82 5.74 -7.23
N MET A 76 6.98 5.88 -7.82
CA MET A 76 8.03 4.88 -7.72
C MET A 76 8.46 4.72 -6.26
N LEU A 77 8.95 3.55 -5.89
CA LEU A 77 9.38 3.33 -4.52
C LEU A 77 10.53 4.27 -4.14
N SER A 78 11.42 4.57 -5.10
CA SER A 78 12.52 5.54 -4.94
C SER A 78 12.06 6.99 -4.78
N GLU A 79 10.85 7.34 -5.20
CA GLU A 79 10.25 8.66 -4.95
C GLU A 79 9.69 8.78 -3.53
N LEU A 80 9.24 7.67 -2.93
CA LEU A 80 8.72 7.63 -1.57
C LEU A 80 9.84 7.42 -0.53
N LEU A 81 10.85 6.62 -0.85
CA LEU A 81 11.98 6.28 0.01
C LEU A 81 13.26 6.99 -0.49
N THR A 82 13.28 8.30 -0.35
CA THR A 82 14.48 9.13 -0.63
C THR A 82 15.54 8.95 0.47
N GLU A 83 16.72 9.51 0.29
CA GLU A 83 17.82 9.43 1.27
C GLU A 83 17.42 9.96 2.66
N GLU A 84 16.60 11.03 2.69
CA GLU A 84 16.10 11.66 3.91
C GLU A 84 15.10 10.76 4.65
N MET A 85 14.40 9.88 3.92
CA MET A 85 13.44 8.93 4.48
C MET A 85 14.08 7.66 5.02
N ILE A 86 15.40 7.48 4.84
CA ILE A 86 16.13 6.28 5.26
C ILE A 86 17.00 6.59 6.47
N GLN A 87 16.92 5.74 7.48
CA GLN A 87 17.72 5.83 8.69
C GLN A 87 18.40 4.49 8.97
N LEU A 88 19.67 4.55 9.45
CA LEU A 88 20.39 3.45 10.06
C LEU A 88 20.73 3.86 11.49
N SER A 89 20.25 3.12 12.47
CA SER A 89 20.45 3.47 13.88
C SER A 89 20.21 2.27 14.78
N ASP A 90 20.97 2.20 15.89
CA ASP A 90 20.74 1.27 17.00
C ASP A 90 20.36 2.02 18.29
N GLN A 91 19.86 3.24 18.16
CA GLN A 91 19.38 4.02 19.31
C GLN A 91 18.10 3.45 19.94
N PRO A 92 17.08 3.01 19.16
CA PRO A 92 15.88 2.42 19.72
C PRO A 92 16.20 1.18 20.58
N LYS A 93 15.61 1.10 21.77
CA LYS A 93 15.81 0.00 22.72
C LYS A 93 14.64 -0.98 22.79
N ASN A 94 13.52 -0.60 22.23
CA ASN A 94 12.30 -1.39 22.18
C ASN A 94 11.55 -1.11 20.87
N TRP A 95 10.50 -1.85 20.63
CA TRP A 95 9.74 -1.76 19.38
C TRP A 95 8.94 -0.44 19.25
N GLN A 96 8.47 0.16 20.36
CA GLN A 96 7.76 1.44 20.34
C GLN A 96 8.72 2.58 19.92
N GLU A 97 9.91 2.59 20.51
CA GLU A 97 10.94 3.53 20.10
C GLU A 97 11.36 3.33 18.64
N ALA A 98 11.44 2.07 18.18
CA ALA A 98 11.76 1.76 16.78
C ALA A 98 10.69 2.26 15.81
N ILE A 99 9.39 2.09 16.11
CA ILE A 99 8.30 2.67 15.32
C ILE A 99 8.38 4.20 15.32
N THR A 100 8.57 4.81 16.48
CA THR A 100 8.71 6.26 16.61
C THR A 100 9.87 6.77 15.78
N PHE A 101 11.04 6.14 15.88
CA PHE A 101 12.24 6.51 15.16
C PHE A 101 12.07 6.34 13.64
N ALA A 102 11.49 5.22 13.21
CA ALA A 102 11.21 4.96 11.81
C ALA A 102 10.28 6.01 11.19
N ALA A 103 9.33 6.54 11.96
CA ALA A 103 8.36 7.54 11.51
C ALA A 103 8.87 9.00 11.54
N GLN A 104 10.00 9.28 12.22
CA GLN A 104 10.52 10.66 12.36
C GLN A 104 10.73 11.38 11.03
N PRO A 105 11.26 10.78 9.94
CA PRO A 105 11.39 11.48 8.67
C PRO A 105 10.03 11.95 8.11
N LEU A 106 8.99 11.13 8.22
CA LEU A 106 7.64 11.50 7.79
C LEU A 106 7.07 12.65 8.61
N LEU A 107 7.32 12.65 9.91
CA LEU A 107 6.91 13.75 10.81
C LEU A 107 7.65 15.04 10.48
N SER A 108 8.97 14.95 10.26
CA SER A 108 9.81 16.12 9.94
C SER A 108 9.42 16.78 8.62
N GLU A 109 8.99 15.99 7.63
CA GLU A 109 8.49 16.46 6.34
C GLU A 109 6.98 16.80 6.36
N ASN A 110 6.36 16.83 7.56
CA ASN A 110 4.94 17.13 7.75
C ASN A 110 3.99 16.22 6.93
N LYS A 111 4.42 15.00 6.60
CA LYS A 111 3.60 14.01 5.92
C LYS A 111 2.63 13.31 6.87
N ILE A 112 2.99 13.26 8.16
CA ILE A 112 2.16 12.73 9.25
C ILE A 112 2.19 13.66 10.45
N GLU A 113 1.23 13.48 11.34
CA GLU A 113 1.18 14.10 12.67
C GLU A 113 1.69 13.14 13.76
N GLU A 114 2.00 13.66 14.96
CA GLU A 114 2.39 12.83 16.11
C GLU A 114 1.29 11.81 16.49
N SER A 115 0.02 12.17 16.27
CA SER A 115 -1.12 11.29 16.48
C SER A 115 -1.03 10.01 15.67
N TYR A 116 -0.46 10.06 14.46
CA TYR A 116 -0.28 8.89 13.60
C TYR A 116 0.73 7.89 14.20
N ILE A 117 1.83 8.40 14.77
CA ILE A 117 2.84 7.55 15.44
C ILE A 117 2.21 6.84 16.64
N LYS A 118 1.45 7.58 17.45
CA LYS A 118 0.73 7.02 18.57
C LYS A 118 -0.28 5.95 18.14
N ALA A 119 -1.05 6.22 17.09
CA ALA A 119 -2.01 5.26 16.55
C ALA A 119 -1.35 3.97 16.04
N MET A 120 -0.18 4.05 15.39
CA MET A 120 0.57 2.85 14.96
C MET A 120 0.96 1.97 16.15
N ILE A 121 1.44 2.56 17.24
CA ILE A 121 1.83 1.84 18.47
C ILE A 121 0.59 1.22 19.14
N GLU A 122 -0.46 2.01 19.38
CA GLU A 122 -1.70 1.53 20.00
C GLU A 122 -2.33 0.37 19.24
N ARG A 123 -2.26 0.38 17.90
CA ARG A 123 -2.76 -0.73 17.07
C ARG A 123 -1.96 -2.02 17.28
N VAL A 124 -0.65 -1.93 17.40
CA VAL A 124 0.18 -3.09 17.69
C VAL A 124 -0.15 -3.64 19.08
N GLU A 125 -0.33 -2.79 20.07
CA GLU A 125 -0.75 -3.21 21.43
C GLU A 125 -2.13 -3.88 21.41
N GLN A 126 -3.06 -3.37 20.61
CA GLN A 126 -4.44 -3.87 20.55
C GLN A 126 -4.57 -5.14 19.70
N TYR A 127 -3.90 -5.23 18.55
CA TYR A 127 -4.11 -6.28 17.55
C TYR A 127 -2.94 -7.28 17.44
N GLY A 128 -1.88 -7.08 18.21
CA GLY A 128 -0.73 -7.97 18.20
C GLY A 128 0.26 -7.66 17.06
N ALA A 129 1.06 -8.66 16.70
CA ALA A 129 2.18 -8.51 15.77
C ALA A 129 1.77 -8.46 14.27
N PHE A 130 0.59 -7.91 13.94
CA PHE A 130 0.06 -7.87 12.56
C PHE A 130 0.95 -7.10 11.58
N ILE A 131 1.79 -6.18 12.07
CA ILE A 131 2.76 -5.44 11.25
C ILE A 131 4.00 -6.25 10.87
N HIS A 132 4.22 -7.43 11.46
CA HIS A 132 5.32 -8.33 11.14
C HIS A 132 5.01 -9.07 9.84
N ILE A 133 5.53 -8.59 8.70
CA ILE A 133 5.16 -9.04 7.35
C ILE A 133 6.16 -10.02 6.72
N GLY A 134 7.30 -10.28 7.35
CA GLY A 134 8.34 -11.18 6.83
C GLY A 134 9.55 -11.23 7.76
N ASP A 135 10.52 -12.08 7.45
CA ASP A 135 11.72 -12.25 8.27
C ASP A 135 12.34 -10.92 8.63
N HIS A 136 12.33 -10.57 9.92
CA HIS A 136 12.89 -9.35 10.48
C HIS A 136 12.30 -8.03 9.95
N ILE A 137 11.11 -8.04 9.30
CA ILE A 137 10.49 -6.84 8.72
C ILE A 137 9.17 -6.53 9.41
N ALA A 138 9.02 -5.27 9.81
CA ALA A 138 7.74 -4.70 10.22
C ALA A 138 7.31 -3.57 9.28
N LEU A 139 6.00 -3.49 9.05
CA LEU A 139 5.33 -2.42 8.30
C LEU A 139 4.36 -1.67 9.22
N PRO A 140 4.86 -0.75 10.07
CA PRO A 140 4.00 0.10 10.87
C PRO A 140 3.11 0.97 9.98
N HIS A 141 1.80 0.94 10.24
CA HIS A 141 0.80 1.77 9.58
C HIS A 141 -0.45 1.93 10.45
N ALA A 142 -1.21 2.98 10.19
CA ALA A 142 -2.48 3.25 10.82
C ALA A 142 -3.48 3.77 9.76
N ARG A 143 -4.63 4.29 10.16
CA ARG A 143 -5.63 4.80 9.23
C ARG A 143 -5.29 6.23 8.80
N PRO A 144 -5.74 6.66 7.60
CA PRO A 144 -5.52 8.04 7.14
C PRO A 144 -5.99 9.10 8.13
N GLU A 145 -7.15 8.88 8.76
CA GLU A 145 -7.75 9.79 9.74
C GLU A 145 -6.98 9.90 11.07
N ASP A 146 -6.03 9.01 11.32
CA ASP A 146 -5.19 9.03 12.52
C ASP A 146 -4.08 10.08 12.45
N GLY A 147 -3.96 10.84 11.33
CA GLY A 147 -3.03 11.95 11.19
C GLY A 147 -2.10 11.85 9.96
N VAL A 148 -2.61 11.44 8.79
CA VAL A 148 -1.87 11.48 7.53
C VAL A 148 -2.18 12.75 6.76
N ASN A 149 -1.16 13.52 6.40
CA ASN A 149 -1.25 14.72 5.56
C ASN A 149 -0.92 14.42 4.10
N GLU A 150 0.09 13.57 3.85
CA GLU A 150 0.54 13.18 2.51
C GLU A 150 0.96 11.72 2.46
N VAL A 151 0.92 11.13 1.25
CA VAL A 151 1.49 9.81 1.02
C VAL A 151 2.99 9.84 1.28
N GLY A 152 3.50 8.85 2.01
CA GLY A 152 4.92 8.73 2.28
C GLY A 152 5.32 7.36 2.79
N MET A 153 6.60 7.08 2.65
CA MET A 153 7.27 5.94 3.28
C MET A 153 8.55 6.41 3.95
N SER A 154 8.90 5.76 5.05
CA SER A 154 10.22 5.90 5.67
C SER A 154 10.73 4.54 6.12
N LEU A 155 12.04 4.40 6.20
CA LEU A 155 12.70 3.15 6.51
C LEU A 155 13.71 3.35 7.64
N LEU A 156 13.65 2.50 8.65
CA LEU A 156 14.68 2.37 9.68
C LEU A 156 15.29 0.98 9.61
N LYS A 157 16.61 0.92 9.47
CA LYS A 157 17.41 -0.29 9.57
C LYS A 157 18.18 -0.29 10.90
N LEU A 158 17.95 -1.34 11.69
CA LEU A 158 18.70 -1.64 12.91
C LEU A 158 19.76 -2.72 12.62
N GLN A 159 20.94 -2.65 13.22
CA GLN A 159 21.93 -3.74 13.20
C GLN A 159 21.53 -4.84 14.19
N GLN A 160 21.01 -4.44 15.34
CA GLN A 160 20.48 -5.37 16.34
C GLN A 160 18.94 -5.33 16.31
N PRO A 161 18.29 -6.48 16.13
CA PRO A 161 16.84 -6.52 16.13
C PRO A 161 16.25 -6.14 17.48
N VAL A 162 15.05 -5.58 17.47
CA VAL A 162 14.19 -5.44 18.65
C VAL A 162 13.02 -6.41 18.52
N ASP A 163 12.62 -6.98 19.66
CA ASP A 163 11.51 -7.94 19.71
C ASP A 163 10.17 -7.19 19.73
N LEU A 164 9.36 -7.37 18.70
CA LEU A 164 8.02 -6.77 18.61
C LEU A 164 7.13 -7.36 19.72
N LEU A 165 6.48 -6.49 20.51
CA LEU A 165 5.70 -6.85 21.68
C LEU A 165 6.53 -7.61 22.76
N ASP A 166 7.83 -7.32 22.83
CA ASP A 166 8.76 -8.00 23.74
C ASP A 166 8.75 -9.53 23.58
N ASN A 167 8.38 -10.00 22.38
CA ASN A 167 8.28 -11.42 22.05
C ASN A 167 9.43 -11.85 21.13
N PRO A 168 10.36 -12.72 21.60
CA PRO A 168 11.49 -13.21 20.81
C PRO A 168 11.11 -13.98 19.53
N ALA A 169 9.83 -14.36 19.36
CA ALA A 169 9.34 -14.93 18.11
C ALA A 169 9.16 -13.88 16.99
N HIS A 170 9.25 -12.60 17.32
CA HIS A 170 9.06 -11.50 16.39
C HIS A 170 10.23 -10.51 16.40
N PRO A 171 11.47 -10.95 16.09
CA PRO A 171 12.63 -10.05 16.01
C PRO A 171 12.54 -9.18 14.75
N ILE A 172 12.65 -7.86 14.89
CA ILE A 172 12.55 -6.91 13.79
C ILE A 172 13.82 -6.07 13.70
N SER A 173 14.44 -6.03 12.53
CA SER A 173 15.58 -5.16 12.22
C SER A 173 15.31 -4.17 11.09
N LEU A 174 14.18 -4.32 10.38
CA LEU A 174 13.79 -3.42 9.30
C LEU A 174 12.34 -2.94 9.54
N PHE A 175 12.18 -1.66 9.85
CA PHE A 175 10.88 -1.01 9.99
C PHE A 175 10.64 -0.13 8.78
N ILE A 176 9.53 -0.35 8.08
CA ILE A 176 9.10 0.46 6.94
C ILE A 176 7.76 1.08 7.30
N CYS A 177 7.75 2.36 7.67
CA CYS A 177 6.52 3.09 7.95
C CYS A 177 5.83 3.47 6.63
N LEU A 178 4.53 3.26 6.57
CA LEU A 178 3.68 3.64 5.45
C LEU A 178 2.60 4.61 5.92
N ALA A 179 2.53 5.76 5.29
CA ALA A 179 1.45 6.73 5.42
C ALA A 179 0.74 6.87 4.07
N ALA A 180 -0.60 6.78 4.07
CA ALA A 180 -1.40 6.91 2.86
C ALA A 180 -2.68 7.70 3.15
N ILE A 181 -3.03 8.63 2.29
CA ILE A 181 -4.20 9.52 2.44
C ILE A 181 -5.53 8.81 2.17
N ASP A 182 -5.48 7.69 1.44
CA ASP A 182 -6.64 6.88 1.10
C ASP A 182 -6.24 5.42 0.80
N ASN A 183 -7.25 4.56 0.63
CA ASN A 183 -7.04 3.14 0.36
C ASN A 183 -6.33 2.89 -0.98
N GLU A 184 -6.53 3.74 -1.98
CA GLU A 184 -5.92 3.56 -3.30
C GLU A 184 -4.41 3.87 -3.25
N ALA A 185 -4.03 4.97 -2.60
CA ALA A 185 -2.64 5.32 -2.36
C ALA A 185 -1.92 4.24 -1.51
N HIS A 186 -2.62 3.73 -0.47
CA HIS A 186 -2.12 2.64 0.37
C HIS A 186 -1.82 1.36 -0.45
N LEU A 187 -2.78 0.90 -1.25
CA LEU A 187 -2.63 -0.30 -2.05
C LEU A 187 -1.51 -0.16 -3.10
N ARG A 188 -1.37 1.02 -3.71
CA ARG A 188 -0.32 1.28 -4.69
C ARG A 188 1.08 1.23 -4.06
N ALA A 189 1.26 1.94 -2.95
CA ALA A 189 2.52 1.95 -2.23
C ALA A 189 2.90 0.54 -1.73
N LEU A 190 1.92 -0.20 -1.21
CA LEU A 190 2.09 -1.57 -0.75
C LEU A 190 2.44 -2.54 -1.89
N ALA A 191 1.84 -2.38 -3.07
CA ALA A 191 2.13 -3.23 -4.23
C ALA A 191 3.60 -3.11 -4.68
N ASN A 192 4.14 -1.88 -4.76
CA ASN A 192 5.54 -1.65 -5.11
C ASN A 192 6.49 -2.22 -4.04
N LEU A 193 6.17 -2.01 -2.77
CA LEU A 193 6.94 -2.59 -1.67
C LEU A 193 6.90 -4.12 -1.70
N THR A 194 5.74 -4.72 -1.95
CA THR A 194 5.58 -6.17 -2.04
C THR A 194 6.39 -6.74 -3.21
N LYS A 195 6.41 -6.07 -4.38
CA LYS A 195 7.24 -6.45 -5.53
C LYS A 195 8.72 -6.51 -5.13
N LEU A 196 9.23 -5.49 -4.44
CA LEU A 196 10.60 -5.44 -3.96
C LEU A 196 10.90 -6.57 -2.98
N LEU A 197 10.07 -6.76 -1.95
CA LEU A 197 10.29 -7.71 -0.85
C LEU A 197 10.04 -9.17 -1.24
N SER A 198 9.24 -9.45 -2.29
CA SER A 198 9.01 -10.80 -2.81
C SER A 198 10.25 -11.41 -3.47
N ASN A 199 11.19 -10.58 -3.92
CA ASN A 199 12.48 -11.02 -4.39
C ASN A 199 13.40 -11.33 -3.19
N LYS A 200 13.69 -12.63 -3.00
CA LYS A 200 14.50 -13.11 -1.86
C LYS A 200 15.89 -12.46 -1.79
N GLN A 201 16.51 -12.17 -2.96
CA GLN A 201 17.83 -11.53 -2.98
C GLN A 201 17.73 -10.08 -2.52
N ASN A 202 16.75 -9.31 -3.02
CA ASN A 202 16.56 -7.93 -2.60
C ASN A 202 16.26 -7.85 -1.09
N LEU A 203 15.47 -8.79 -0.56
CA LEU A 203 15.19 -8.88 0.86
C LEU A 203 16.46 -9.12 1.68
N GLN A 204 17.28 -10.10 1.28
CA GLN A 204 18.53 -10.40 1.96
C GLN A 204 19.51 -9.22 1.86
N ASP A 205 19.61 -8.59 0.70
CA ASP A 205 20.46 -7.42 0.49
C ASP A 205 20.02 -6.26 1.41
N LEU A 206 18.71 -6.00 1.55
CA LEU A 206 18.19 -4.99 2.48
C LEU A 206 18.51 -5.29 3.94
N LEU A 207 18.36 -6.57 4.35
CA LEU A 207 18.66 -6.98 5.72
C LEU A 207 20.17 -6.88 6.05
N HIS A 208 21.04 -6.99 5.05
CA HIS A 208 22.51 -6.90 5.22
C HIS A 208 23.08 -5.53 4.89
N ALA A 209 22.28 -4.62 4.32
CA ALA A 209 22.72 -3.28 3.99
C ALA A 209 23.25 -2.53 5.22
N SER A 210 24.36 -1.87 5.05
CA SER A 210 25.07 -1.14 6.10
C SER A 210 25.11 0.37 5.85
N THR A 211 24.73 0.81 4.65
CA THR A 211 24.70 2.22 4.25
C THR A 211 23.37 2.60 3.58
N LYS A 212 23.05 3.90 3.58
CA LYS A 212 21.87 4.42 2.88
C LYS A 212 21.96 4.21 1.37
N GLU A 213 23.16 4.34 0.81
CA GLU A 213 23.42 4.17 -0.62
C GLU A 213 23.12 2.74 -1.08
N GLU A 214 23.50 1.74 -0.28
CA GLU A 214 23.16 0.33 -0.54
C GLU A 214 21.64 0.13 -0.55
N ILE A 215 20.93 0.67 0.45
CA ILE A 215 19.48 0.60 0.53
C ILE A 215 18.83 1.27 -0.68
N LEU A 216 19.25 2.48 -1.05
CA LEU A 216 18.75 3.22 -2.22
C LEU A 216 18.97 2.46 -3.52
N ALA A 217 20.14 1.81 -3.68
CA ALA A 217 20.43 1.00 -4.85
C ALA A 217 19.47 -0.20 -4.99
N ILE A 218 19.10 -0.82 -3.86
CA ILE A 218 18.14 -1.94 -3.84
C ILE A 218 16.72 -1.45 -4.15
N ILE A 219 16.32 -0.31 -3.57
CA ILE A 219 15.01 0.30 -3.83
C ILE A 219 14.83 0.59 -5.32
N ARG A 220 15.83 1.18 -5.99
CA ARG A 220 15.80 1.49 -7.43
C ARG A 220 15.64 0.24 -8.31
N LYS A 221 16.22 -0.90 -7.91
CA LYS A 221 15.96 -2.19 -8.60
C LYS A 221 14.51 -2.65 -8.47
N GLY A 222 13.81 -2.24 -7.43
CA GLY A 222 12.39 -2.55 -7.25
C GLY A 222 11.47 -1.74 -8.17
N ASP A 223 11.93 -0.61 -8.70
CA ASP A 223 11.20 0.25 -9.63
C ASP A 223 11.28 -0.25 -11.09
N GLU A 224 12.24 -1.13 -11.42
CA GLU A 224 12.39 -1.79 -12.72
C GLU A 224 11.41 -2.98 -12.88
#